data_b8a02686bd8dd5a00d2757da3593621b
#
_entry.id   b8a02686bd8dd5a00d2757da3593621b
#
_cell.length_a   1.000
_cell.length_b   1.000
_cell.length_c   1.000
_cell.angle_alpha   90.00
_cell.angle_beta   90.00
_cell.angle_gamma   90.00
#
_symmetry.space_group_name_H-M   'P 1'
#
loop_
_entity.id
_entity.type
_entity.pdbx_description
1 polymer ?
#
loop_
_entity_poly.entity_id
_entity_poly.type
_entity_poly.pdbx_seq_one_letter_code
_entity_poly.pdbx_strand_id
1 'polypeptide(L)'
;MRKLAAFTVSFALGICLAQYLLPERLLLPVAAVFFAAACLALLLPGLWRKRVLLVGTGLALALGWNWLYSYAVRAPLAALSGSEGTASMTLLEYAVPTDYGAKVTVKLEGVPLGKVVCYGGADLLDLEPGQTVAAQVKFQDSARLREDTITNFTAQGVFLLAYQRGDEAVYGEGSAGSPRWWPAHAARAMQNRIKQRLSPQARQVFTLLLQ
;
A
#
# COMPACT_ATOMS: atom_id res chain seq x y z
N MET A 1 -3.03 -21.11 -25.33
CA MET A 1 -2.58 -21.11 -23.92
C MET A 1 -1.08 -20.78 -23.75
N ARG A 2 -0.17 -21.37 -24.55
CA ARG A 2 1.30 -21.11 -24.40
C ARG A 2 1.74 -19.64 -24.54
N LYS A 3 1.01 -18.81 -25.33
CA LYS A 3 1.37 -17.40 -25.54
C LYS A 3 1.09 -16.54 -24.31
N LEU A 4 -0.05 -16.74 -23.66
CA LEU A 4 -0.42 -16.05 -22.45
C LEU A 4 0.54 -16.42 -21.30
N ALA A 5 0.87 -17.70 -21.18
CA ALA A 5 1.83 -18.17 -20.18
C ALA A 5 3.22 -17.51 -20.35
N ALA A 6 3.72 -17.39 -21.58
CA ALA A 6 5.01 -16.73 -21.83
C ALA A 6 4.98 -15.24 -21.43
N PHE A 7 3.90 -14.53 -21.75
CA PHE A 7 3.72 -13.15 -21.34
C PHE A 7 3.64 -13.02 -19.80
N THR A 8 2.82 -13.85 -19.15
CA THR A 8 2.65 -13.81 -17.69
C THR A 8 3.95 -14.11 -16.95
N VAL A 9 4.71 -15.13 -17.41
CA VAL A 9 6.01 -15.47 -16.80
C VAL A 9 7.00 -14.33 -16.99
N SER A 10 7.10 -13.74 -18.20
CA SER A 10 8.02 -12.61 -18.42
C SER A 10 7.62 -11.38 -17.61
N PHE A 11 6.31 -11.10 -17.48
CA PHE A 11 5.82 -10.01 -16.64
C PHE A 11 6.15 -10.24 -15.16
N ALA A 12 5.94 -11.45 -14.63
CA ALA A 12 6.30 -11.80 -13.26
C ALA A 12 7.81 -11.68 -13.01
N LEU A 13 8.63 -12.17 -13.95
CA LEU A 13 10.09 -12.00 -13.89
C LEU A 13 10.50 -10.52 -13.91
N GLY A 14 9.83 -9.69 -14.72
CA GLY A 14 10.05 -8.26 -14.76
C GLY A 14 9.75 -7.57 -13.42
N ILE A 15 8.68 -7.97 -12.73
CA ILE A 15 8.38 -7.48 -11.38
C ILE A 15 9.48 -7.90 -10.39
N CYS A 16 9.90 -9.17 -10.43
CA CYS A 16 10.98 -9.66 -9.55
C CYS A 16 12.30 -8.90 -9.80
N LEU A 17 12.67 -8.67 -11.05
CA LEU A 17 13.84 -7.89 -11.43
C LEU A 17 13.76 -6.45 -10.90
N ALA A 18 12.60 -5.83 -11.06
CA ALA A 18 12.36 -4.47 -10.57
C ALA A 18 12.47 -4.35 -9.05
N GLN A 19 11.99 -5.37 -8.32
CA GLN A 19 11.89 -5.32 -6.87
C GLN A 19 13.21 -5.65 -6.17
N TYR A 20 14.02 -6.58 -6.73
CA TYR A 20 15.17 -7.15 -6.03
C TYR A 20 16.54 -6.82 -6.65
N LEU A 21 16.59 -6.54 -7.97
CA LEU A 21 17.86 -6.36 -8.64
C LEU A 21 18.11 -4.96 -9.19
N LEU A 22 17.04 -4.24 -9.59
CA LEU A 22 17.20 -2.97 -10.28
C LEU A 22 16.96 -1.79 -9.32
N PRO A 23 17.90 -0.85 -9.23
CA PRO A 23 17.65 0.42 -8.55
C PRO A 23 16.61 1.23 -9.30
N GLU A 24 15.79 2.00 -8.59
CA GLU A 24 14.66 2.77 -9.14
C GLU A 24 15.04 3.64 -10.34
N ARG A 25 16.25 4.20 -10.33
CA ARG A 25 16.78 5.05 -11.40
C ARG A 25 16.92 4.32 -12.75
N LEU A 26 17.12 3.01 -12.73
CA LEU A 26 17.33 2.19 -13.92
C LEU A 26 16.04 1.56 -14.45
N LEU A 27 14.94 1.62 -13.72
CA LEU A 27 13.67 0.99 -14.13
C LEU A 27 13.18 1.51 -15.47
N LEU A 28 13.14 2.83 -15.65
CA LEU A 28 12.66 3.45 -16.89
C LEU A 28 13.59 3.18 -18.08
N PRO A 29 14.92 3.42 -18.00
CA PRO A 29 15.81 3.14 -19.15
C PRO A 29 15.82 1.66 -19.52
N VAL A 30 15.80 0.74 -18.56
CA VAL A 30 15.76 -0.69 -18.85
C VAL A 30 14.40 -1.10 -19.45
N ALA A 31 13.29 -0.53 -18.98
CA ALA A 31 11.98 -0.71 -19.62
C ALA A 31 11.98 -0.25 -21.07
N ALA A 32 12.59 0.90 -21.35
CA ALA A 32 12.73 1.43 -22.71
C ALA A 32 13.57 0.51 -23.63
N VAL A 33 14.64 -0.08 -23.10
CA VAL A 33 15.45 -1.06 -23.86
C VAL A 33 14.63 -2.30 -24.23
N PHE A 34 13.87 -2.87 -23.28
CA PHE A 34 13.00 -4.02 -23.57
C PHE A 34 11.88 -3.67 -24.52
N PHE A 35 11.34 -2.47 -24.42
CA PHE A 35 10.33 -1.98 -25.36
C PHE A 35 10.90 -1.82 -26.77
N ALA A 36 12.07 -1.21 -26.89
CA ALA A 36 12.76 -1.06 -28.17
C ALA A 36 13.09 -2.44 -28.78
N ALA A 37 13.57 -3.40 -27.98
CA ALA A 37 13.81 -4.78 -28.43
C ALA A 37 12.51 -5.45 -28.91
N ALA A 38 11.38 -5.22 -28.24
CA ALA A 38 10.08 -5.72 -28.69
C ALA A 38 9.66 -5.08 -30.02
N CYS A 39 9.90 -3.79 -30.23
CA CYS A 39 9.64 -3.12 -31.49
C CYS A 39 10.55 -3.66 -32.62
N LEU A 40 11.84 -3.84 -32.36
CA LEU A 40 12.79 -4.43 -33.31
C LEU A 40 12.42 -5.86 -33.67
N ALA A 41 11.80 -6.61 -32.75
CA ALA A 41 11.31 -7.95 -33.02
C ALA A 41 10.25 -8.01 -34.14
N LEU A 42 9.60 -6.87 -34.47
CA LEU A 42 8.69 -6.79 -35.61
C LEU A 42 9.39 -7.05 -36.95
N LEU A 43 10.71 -6.81 -37.01
CA LEU A 43 11.52 -7.03 -38.19
C LEU A 43 12.00 -8.50 -38.31
N LEU A 44 11.85 -9.29 -37.26
CA LEU A 44 12.29 -10.69 -37.25
C LEU A 44 11.28 -11.61 -37.99
N PRO A 45 11.73 -12.68 -38.66
CA PRO A 45 10.85 -13.63 -39.32
C PRO A 45 10.27 -14.67 -38.35
N GLY A 46 9.04 -15.11 -38.62
CA GLY A 46 8.46 -16.34 -38.12
C GLY A 46 8.20 -16.41 -36.60
N LEU A 47 8.62 -17.51 -35.99
CA LEU A 47 8.32 -17.83 -34.58
C LEU A 47 9.09 -16.96 -33.58
N TRP A 48 10.31 -16.55 -33.93
CA TRP A 48 11.15 -15.70 -33.11
C TRP A 48 10.52 -14.33 -32.87
N ARG A 49 9.91 -13.74 -33.90
CA ARG A 49 9.16 -12.48 -33.80
C ARG A 49 8.15 -12.54 -32.66
N LYS A 50 7.30 -13.58 -32.62
CA LYS A 50 6.24 -13.70 -31.62
C LYS A 50 6.79 -13.92 -30.22
N ARG A 51 7.87 -14.67 -30.06
CA ARG A 51 8.50 -14.94 -28.75
C ARG A 51 9.15 -13.68 -28.17
N VAL A 52 10.02 -13.03 -28.94
CA VAL A 52 10.71 -11.83 -28.50
C VAL A 52 9.73 -10.69 -28.21
N LEU A 53 8.71 -10.54 -29.04
CA LEU A 53 7.66 -9.53 -28.83
C LEU A 53 6.90 -9.77 -27.52
N LEU A 54 6.46 -11.00 -27.23
CA LEU A 54 5.72 -11.32 -26.00
C LEU A 54 6.59 -11.16 -24.75
N VAL A 55 7.83 -11.63 -24.79
CA VAL A 55 8.74 -11.52 -23.64
C VAL A 55 9.18 -10.06 -23.44
N GLY A 56 9.57 -9.37 -24.51
CA GLY A 56 10.00 -7.98 -24.44
C GLY A 56 8.88 -7.04 -23.95
N THR A 57 7.66 -7.19 -24.47
CA THR A 57 6.51 -6.40 -23.99
C THR A 57 6.14 -6.73 -22.55
N GLY A 58 6.20 -8.00 -22.13
CA GLY A 58 5.94 -8.41 -20.75
C GLY A 58 6.93 -7.77 -19.78
N LEU A 59 8.23 -7.81 -20.07
CA LEU A 59 9.27 -7.17 -19.26
C LEU A 59 9.13 -5.63 -19.26
N ALA A 60 8.94 -5.03 -20.43
CA ALA A 60 8.79 -3.58 -20.54
C ALA A 60 7.61 -3.05 -19.74
N LEU A 61 6.45 -3.72 -19.85
CA LEU A 61 5.25 -3.35 -19.09
C LEU A 61 5.44 -3.53 -17.58
N ALA A 62 6.08 -4.62 -17.15
CA ALA A 62 6.34 -4.85 -15.73
C ALA A 62 7.25 -3.78 -15.12
N LEU A 63 8.35 -3.45 -15.79
CA LEU A 63 9.30 -2.42 -15.35
C LEU A 63 8.69 -1.03 -15.42
N GLY A 64 7.98 -0.72 -16.51
CA GLY A 64 7.28 0.57 -16.67
C GLY A 64 6.19 0.78 -15.63
N TRP A 65 5.42 -0.27 -15.32
CA TRP A 65 4.41 -0.23 -14.26
C TRP A 65 5.05 0.00 -12.88
N ASN A 66 6.14 -0.70 -12.59
CA ASN A 66 6.84 -0.54 -11.31
C ASN A 66 7.43 0.87 -11.16
N TRP A 67 8.01 1.42 -12.24
CA TRP A 67 8.48 2.79 -12.26
C TRP A 67 7.33 3.79 -12.04
N LEU A 68 6.20 3.63 -12.74
CA LEU A 68 5.03 4.49 -12.60
C LEU A 68 4.47 4.44 -11.17
N TYR A 69 4.40 3.25 -10.58
CA TYR A 69 3.97 3.05 -9.20
C TYR A 69 4.92 3.72 -8.20
N SER A 70 6.22 3.56 -8.39
CA SER A 70 7.22 4.23 -7.54
C SER A 70 7.11 5.75 -7.64
N TYR A 71 6.95 6.27 -8.85
CA TYR A 71 6.82 7.71 -9.09
C TYR A 71 5.52 8.29 -8.53
N ALA A 72 4.39 7.63 -8.75
CA ALA A 72 3.07 8.15 -8.39
C ALA A 72 2.69 7.91 -6.91
N VAL A 73 3.21 6.84 -6.29
CA VAL A 73 2.80 6.42 -4.94
C VAL A 73 3.94 6.57 -3.93
N ARG A 74 5.12 5.98 -4.22
CA ARG A 74 6.22 5.98 -3.24
C ARG A 74 6.92 7.33 -3.11
N ALA A 75 7.23 7.98 -4.23
CA ALA A 75 8.01 9.21 -4.20
C ALA A 75 7.33 10.35 -3.41
N PRO A 76 6.03 10.63 -3.57
CA PRO A 76 5.33 11.65 -2.78
C PRO A 76 5.31 11.33 -1.27
N LEU A 77 5.15 10.05 -0.90
CA LEU A 77 5.16 9.64 0.49
C LEU A 77 6.57 9.67 1.09
N ALA A 78 7.59 9.24 0.33
CA ALA A 78 8.98 9.27 0.76
C ALA A 78 9.48 10.69 1.02
N ALA A 79 8.98 11.67 0.25
CA ALA A 79 9.32 13.08 0.45
C ALA A 79 8.84 13.64 1.80
N LEU A 80 7.81 13.04 2.40
CA LEU A 80 7.29 13.42 3.72
C LEU A 80 8.06 12.75 4.86
N SER A 81 8.87 11.73 4.58
CA SER A 81 9.61 11.00 5.61
C SER A 81 10.55 11.94 6.37
N GLY A 82 10.50 11.87 7.71
CA GLY A 82 11.29 12.72 8.60
C GLY A 82 10.69 14.09 8.89
N SER A 83 9.62 14.51 8.19
CA SER A 83 8.92 15.76 8.47
C SER A 83 7.98 15.63 9.68
N GLU A 84 7.74 16.74 10.33
CA GLU A 84 6.74 16.89 11.41
C GLU A 84 5.82 18.04 11.05
N GLY A 85 4.52 17.88 11.29
CA GLY A 85 3.54 18.92 11.01
C GLY A 85 2.10 18.46 11.22
N THR A 86 1.17 19.39 11.09
CA THR A 86 -0.27 19.08 11.13
C THR A 86 -0.68 18.46 9.79
N ALA A 87 -1.28 17.28 9.85
CA ALA A 87 -1.77 16.58 8.67
C ALA A 87 -3.26 16.24 8.85
N SER A 88 -4.03 16.49 7.79
CA SER A 88 -5.40 16.02 7.67
C SER A 88 -5.40 14.64 7.02
N MET A 89 -6.06 13.69 7.67
CA MET A 89 -6.04 12.28 7.32
C MET A 89 -7.47 11.73 7.32
N THR A 90 -7.83 10.96 6.28
CA THR A 90 -9.11 10.25 6.23
C THR A 90 -8.90 8.78 6.58
N LEU A 91 -9.69 8.25 7.51
CA LEU A 91 -9.63 6.85 7.91
C LEU A 91 -10.14 5.95 6.78
N LEU A 92 -9.35 4.92 6.44
CA LEU A 92 -9.73 3.92 5.43
C LEU A 92 -10.37 2.68 6.04
N GLU A 93 -10.08 2.40 7.30
CA GLU A 93 -10.57 1.25 8.05
C GLU A 93 -10.77 1.59 9.53
N TYR A 94 -11.36 0.68 10.29
CA TYR A 94 -11.47 0.84 11.73
C TYR A 94 -10.11 0.75 12.40
N ALA A 95 -9.89 1.56 13.41
CA ALA A 95 -8.67 1.49 14.21
C ALA A 95 -8.60 0.18 15.01
N VAL A 96 -7.38 -0.30 15.16
CA VAL A 96 -7.06 -1.51 15.92
C VAL A 96 -6.30 -1.11 17.17
N PRO A 97 -6.67 -1.61 18.35
CA PRO A 97 -5.94 -1.30 19.58
C PRO A 97 -4.53 -1.86 19.53
N THR A 98 -3.59 -1.13 20.11
CA THR A 98 -2.20 -1.52 20.29
C THR A 98 -1.82 -1.29 21.76
N ASP A 99 -0.67 -1.80 22.21
CA ASP A 99 -0.21 -1.66 23.60
C ASP A 99 -0.05 -0.18 24.03
N TYR A 100 0.11 0.72 23.09
CA TYR A 100 0.38 2.15 23.35
C TYR A 100 -0.69 3.09 22.75
N GLY A 101 -1.88 2.58 22.45
CA GLY A 101 -2.97 3.38 21.87
C GLY A 101 -3.68 2.65 20.74
N ALA A 102 -3.78 3.26 19.58
CA ALA A 102 -4.44 2.70 18.41
C ALA A 102 -3.61 2.86 17.13
N LYS A 103 -3.76 1.92 16.20
CA LYS A 103 -3.25 2.04 14.83
C LYS A 103 -4.42 2.02 13.85
N VAL A 104 -4.31 2.81 12.79
CA VAL A 104 -5.32 2.88 11.74
C VAL A 104 -4.67 3.16 10.40
N THR A 105 -5.18 2.56 9.33
CA THR A 105 -4.78 2.91 7.97
C THR A 105 -5.53 4.14 7.52
N VAL A 106 -4.80 5.15 7.10
CA VAL A 106 -5.34 6.45 6.69
C VAL A 106 -4.85 6.85 5.31
N LYS A 107 -5.58 7.78 4.71
CA LYS A 107 -5.18 8.48 3.49
C LYS A 107 -4.90 9.93 3.85
N LEU A 108 -3.72 10.43 3.46
CA LEU A 108 -3.36 11.82 3.64
C LEU A 108 -4.11 12.71 2.64
N GLU A 109 -4.58 13.85 3.08
CA GLU A 109 -5.07 14.90 2.21
C GLU A 109 -3.89 15.53 1.45
N GLY A 110 -4.10 15.79 0.15
CA GLY A 110 -3.01 16.29 -0.72
C GLY A 110 -2.13 15.20 -1.34
N VAL A 111 -2.18 13.94 -0.86
CA VAL A 111 -1.52 12.79 -1.50
C VAL A 111 -2.59 11.84 -2.03
N PRO A 112 -2.89 11.90 -3.34
CA PRO A 112 -4.06 11.20 -3.90
C PRO A 112 -3.92 9.67 -3.84
N LEU A 113 -2.70 9.17 -3.88
CA LEU A 113 -2.40 7.74 -3.90
C LEU A 113 -1.46 7.39 -2.75
N GLY A 114 -1.72 6.27 -2.12
CA GLY A 114 -0.90 5.74 -1.04
C GLY A 114 -1.66 5.56 0.27
N LYS A 115 -1.21 4.57 1.02
CA LYS A 115 -1.71 4.26 2.35
C LYS A 115 -0.65 4.63 3.38
N VAL A 116 -1.08 5.21 4.48
CA VAL A 116 -0.25 5.55 5.63
C VAL A 116 -0.85 4.87 6.84
N VAL A 117 -0.02 4.31 7.69
CA VAL A 117 -0.48 3.80 8.99
C VAL A 117 -0.22 4.88 10.02
N CYS A 118 -1.30 5.31 10.68
CA CYS A 118 -1.25 6.27 11.76
C CYS A 118 -1.30 5.54 13.11
N TYR A 119 -0.38 5.88 13.97
CA TYR A 119 -0.34 5.48 15.38
C TYR A 119 -0.71 6.71 16.24
N GLY A 120 -1.77 6.57 17.03
CA GLY A 120 -2.26 7.67 17.86
C GLY A 120 -2.93 7.20 19.14
N GLY A 121 -3.64 8.10 19.80
CA GLY A 121 -4.36 7.85 21.03
C GLY A 121 -5.51 6.86 20.90
N ALA A 122 -6.09 6.47 22.05
CA ALA A 122 -7.24 5.57 22.10
C ALA A 122 -8.50 6.16 21.45
N ASP A 123 -8.59 7.47 21.34
CA ASP A 123 -9.70 8.20 20.71
C ASP A 123 -9.93 7.79 19.24
N LEU A 124 -8.87 7.30 18.56
CA LEU A 124 -8.99 6.77 17.21
C LEU A 124 -9.89 5.53 17.12
N LEU A 125 -10.09 4.79 18.23
CA LEU A 125 -10.91 3.57 18.25
C LEU A 125 -12.42 3.85 18.09
N ASP A 126 -12.84 5.05 18.43
CA ASP A 126 -14.24 5.49 18.37
C ASP A 126 -14.62 6.05 16.99
N LEU A 127 -13.62 6.19 16.10
CA LEU A 127 -13.82 6.73 14.77
C LEU A 127 -14.22 5.67 13.76
N GLU A 128 -15.00 6.11 12.77
CA GLU A 128 -15.47 5.28 11.68
C GLU A 128 -14.68 5.53 10.38
N PRO A 129 -14.57 4.52 9.49
CA PRO A 129 -14.02 4.71 8.17
C PRO A 129 -14.71 5.85 7.41
N GLY A 130 -13.91 6.74 6.81
CA GLY A 130 -14.40 7.93 6.12
C GLY A 130 -14.45 9.20 6.96
N GLN A 131 -14.28 9.11 8.26
CA GLN A 131 -14.06 10.29 9.10
C GLN A 131 -12.66 10.84 8.89
N THR A 132 -12.51 12.14 9.18
CA THR A 132 -11.24 12.85 9.04
C THR A 132 -10.66 13.19 10.41
N VAL A 133 -9.34 13.12 10.49
CA VAL A 133 -8.57 13.49 11.68
C VAL A 133 -7.47 14.45 11.24
N ALA A 134 -7.43 15.62 11.87
CA ALA A 134 -6.33 16.55 11.74
C ALA A 134 -5.53 16.52 13.05
N ALA A 135 -4.29 16.09 12.98
CA ALA A 135 -3.41 15.97 14.15
C ALA A 135 -1.98 16.37 13.78
N GLN A 136 -1.22 16.75 14.78
CA GLN A 136 0.21 16.92 14.63
C GLN A 136 0.87 15.55 14.60
N VAL A 137 1.59 15.24 13.52
CA VAL A 137 2.19 13.93 13.29
C VAL A 137 3.64 14.08 12.89
N LYS A 138 4.42 13.06 13.26
CA LYS A 138 5.77 12.84 12.76
C LYS A 138 5.73 11.70 11.75
N PHE A 139 6.22 11.95 10.55
CA PHE A 139 6.30 10.97 9.50
C PHE A 139 7.61 10.19 9.54
N GLN A 140 7.52 8.88 9.35
CA GLN A 140 8.67 7.98 9.29
C GLN A 140 8.52 7.00 8.13
N ASP A 141 9.64 6.68 7.47
CA ASP A 141 9.67 5.65 6.44
C ASP A 141 9.28 4.28 7.03
N SER A 142 8.33 3.60 6.40
CA SER A 142 7.86 2.28 6.84
C SER A 142 8.85 1.15 6.55
N ALA A 143 9.77 1.34 5.59
CA ALA A 143 10.79 0.36 5.26
C ALA A 143 11.93 0.31 6.30
N ARG A 144 12.07 1.36 7.09
CA ARG A 144 13.12 1.47 8.13
C ARG A 144 12.49 1.83 9.44
N LEU A 145 12.50 0.89 10.38
CA LEU A 145 12.11 1.13 11.76
C LEU A 145 13.36 0.99 12.63
N ARG A 146 13.81 2.09 13.24
CA ARG A 146 15.10 2.20 13.91
C ARG A 146 16.24 1.93 12.91
N GLU A 147 17.06 0.91 13.13
CA GLU A 147 18.17 0.52 12.24
C GLU A 147 17.82 -0.67 11.34
N ASP A 148 16.69 -1.34 11.60
CA ASP A 148 16.26 -2.54 10.90
C ASP A 148 15.42 -2.23 9.67
N THR A 149 15.63 -3.00 8.61
CA THR A 149 14.78 -2.98 7.42
C THR A 149 13.58 -3.90 7.61
N ILE A 150 12.38 -3.32 7.59
CA ILE A 150 11.12 -4.03 7.79
C ILE A 150 10.33 -4.03 6.48
N THR A 151 9.95 -5.22 6.01
CA THR A 151 9.24 -5.38 4.72
C THR A 151 7.73 -5.57 4.87
N ASN A 152 7.21 -5.83 6.07
CA ASN A 152 5.80 -6.13 6.28
C ASN A 152 4.87 -4.99 5.84
N PHE A 153 5.21 -3.76 6.13
CA PHE A 153 4.43 -2.59 5.72
C PHE A 153 4.47 -2.38 4.21
N THR A 154 5.66 -2.47 3.62
CA THR A 154 5.84 -2.30 2.17
C THR A 154 5.11 -3.38 1.38
N ALA A 155 5.04 -4.63 1.89
CA ALA A 155 4.27 -5.72 1.31
C ALA A 155 2.75 -5.44 1.32
N GLN A 156 2.26 -4.65 2.28
CA GLN A 156 0.87 -4.20 2.36
C GLN A 156 0.60 -2.91 1.57
N GLY A 157 1.61 -2.36 0.89
CA GLY A 157 1.53 -1.09 0.16
C GLY A 157 1.53 0.15 1.05
N VAL A 158 2.02 0.01 2.29
CA VAL A 158 2.21 1.11 3.24
C VAL A 158 3.66 1.55 3.18
N PHE A 159 3.91 2.78 2.77
CA PHE A 159 5.27 3.33 2.60
C PHE A 159 5.63 4.38 3.63
N LEU A 160 4.65 4.85 4.41
CA LEU A 160 4.85 5.89 5.41
C LEU A 160 4.09 5.53 6.69
N LEU A 161 4.71 5.78 7.82
CA LEU A 161 4.11 5.71 9.14
C LEU A 161 3.94 7.12 9.69
N ALA A 162 2.81 7.40 10.32
CA ALA A 162 2.51 8.66 10.98
C ALA A 162 2.37 8.40 12.48
N TYR A 163 3.15 9.08 13.29
CA TYR A 163 3.06 9.01 14.73
C TYR A 163 2.48 10.31 15.26
N GLN A 164 1.31 10.23 15.88
CA GLN A 164 0.68 11.40 16.52
C GLN A 164 1.58 11.95 17.63
N ARG A 165 1.73 13.26 17.63
CA ARG A 165 2.45 14.02 18.63
C ARG A 165 1.47 14.90 19.40
N GLY A 166 1.49 14.78 20.74
CA GLY A 166 0.53 15.48 21.60
C GLY A 166 -0.87 14.89 21.55
N ASP A 167 -1.74 15.42 22.40
CA ASP A 167 -3.12 14.96 22.60
C ASP A 167 -4.14 15.76 21.77
N GLU A 168 -3.69 16.82 21.08
CA GLU A 168 -4.56 17.67 20.29
C GLU A 168 -4.83 17.05 18.92
N ALA A 169 -6.00 16.49 18.76
CA ALA A 169 -6.52 16.04 17.47
C ALA A 169 -7.89 16.67 17.22
N VAL A 170 -8.11 17.16 15.99
CA VAL A 170 -9.40 17.69 15.55
C VAL A 170 -10.07 16.64 14.70
N TYR A 171 -11.26 16.21 15.11
CA TYR A 171 -12.03 15.18 14.43
C TYR A 171 -13.10 15.84 13.56
N GLY A 172 -13.18 15.40 12.30
CA GLY A 172 -14.19 15.85 11.34
C GLY A 172 -15.15 14.72 10.98
N GLU A 173 -16.39 15.08 10.67
CA GLU A 173 -17.43 14.10 10.33
C GLU A 173 -17.10 13.32 9.04
N GLY A 174 -16.42 13.92 8.09
CA GLY A 174 -16.02 13.28 6.84
C GLY A 174 -17.19 12.66 6.07
N SER A 175 -16.92 11.56 5.38
CA SER A 175 -17.89 10.84 4.53
C SER A 175 -18.23 9.44 5.05
N ALA A 176 -18.31 9.25 6.38
CA ALA A 176 -18.53 7.94 7.00
C ALA A 176 -19.77 7.19 6.45
N GLY A 177 -20.86 7.90 6.16
CA GLY A 177 -22.10 7.34 5.60
C GLY A 177 -22.03 6.96 4.10
N SER A 178 -20.91 7.19 3.40
CA SER A 178 -20.80 6.89 1.98
C SER A 178 -20.85 5.38 1.71
N PRO A 179 -21.51 4.93 0.62
CA PRO A 179 -21.55 3.52 0.20
C PRO A 179 -20.15 2.88 0.03
N ARG A 180 -19.14 3.69 -0.18
CA ARG A 180 -17.74 3.25 -0.28
C ARG A 180 -17.28 2.50 0.97
N TRP A 181 -17.79 2.85 2.14
CA TRP A 181 -17.38 2.30 3.43
C TRP A 181 -18.25 1.12 3.88
N TRP A 182 -19.33 0.79 3.16
CA TRP A 182 -20.18 -0.36 3.49
C TRP A 182 -19.42 -1.68 3.68
N PRO A 183 -18.42 -2.03 2.86
CA PRO A 183 -17.66 -3.26 3.10
C PRO A 183 -16.96 -3.28 4.47
N ALA A 184 -16.42 -2.14 4.92
CA ALA A 184 -15.76 -2.02 6.22
C ALA A 184 -16.79 -2.13 7.36
N HIS A 185 -17.95 -1.47 7.24
CA HIS A 185 -19.04 -1.58 8.21
C HIS A 185 -19.60 -3.00 8.27
N ALA A 186 -19.80 -3.65 7.12
CA ALA A 186 -20.26 -5.04 7.06
C ALA A 186 -19.26 -6.01 7.70
N ALA A 187 -17.96 -5.84 7.42
CA ALA A 187 -16.90 -6.64 8.05
C ALA A 187 -16.90 -6.47 9.59
N ARG A 188 -17.03 -5.24 10.08
CA ARG A 188 -17.11 -4.94 11.51
C ARG A 188 -18.36 -5.57 12.15
N ALA A 189 -19.52 -5.46 11.48
CA ALA A 189 -20.77 -6.07 11.96
C ALA A 189 -20.65 -7.60 12.02
N MET A 190 -20.02 -8.23 11.02
CA MET A 190 -19.74 -9.67 11.02
C MET A 190 -18.80 -10.08 12.17
N GLN A 191 -17.69 -9.36 12.34
CA GLN A 191 -16.75 -9.60 13.44
C GLN A 191 -17.45 -9.52 14.80
N ASN A 192 -18.30 -8.50 15.01
CA ASN A 192 -19.03 -8.33 16.25
C ASN A 192 -20.02 -9.49 16.50
N ARG A 193 -20.73 -9.93 15.46
CA ARG A 193 -21.62 -11.11 15.55
C ARG A 193 -20.86 -12.40 15.88
N ILE A 194 -19.69 -12.60 15.27
CA ILE A 194 -18.83 -13.75 15.56
C ILE A 194 -18.36 -13.68 17.02
N LYS A 195 -17.83 -12.52 17.45
CA LYS A 195 -17.38 -12.32 18.84
C LYS A 195 -18.49 -12.58 19.88
N GLN A 196 -19.74 -12.21 19.57
CA GLN A 196 -20.88 -12.46 20.46
C GLN A 196 -21.23 -13.95 20.58
N ARG A 197 -21.02 -14.74 19.52
CA ARG A 197 -21.35 -16.18 19.48
C ARG A 197 -20.23 -17.08 19.99
N LEU A 198 -19.01 -16.57 20.11
CA LEU A 198 -17.86 -17.34 20.59
C LEU A 198 -17.87 -17.44 22.11
N SER A 199 -17.46 -18.61 22.64
CA SER A 199 -17.17 -18.79 24.06
C SER A 199 -16.06 -17.80 24.51
N PRO A 200 -15.98 -17.48 25.82
CA PRO A 200 -14.97 -16.54 26.33
C PRO A 200 -13.52 -16.93 25.95
N GLN A 201 -13.22 -18.23 26.00
CA GLN A 201 -11.90 -18.76 25.63
C GLN A 201 -11.60 -18.63 24.11
N ALA A 202 -12.58 -18.99 23.28
CA ALA A 202 -12.45 -18.87 21.82
C ALA A 202 -12.39 -17.40 21.37
N ARG A 203 -13.00 -16.48 22.13
CA ARG A 203 -12.97 -15.04 21.87
C ARG A 203 -11.56 -14.45 22.03
N GLN A 204 -10.81 -14.91 23.04
CA GLN A 204 -9.41 -14.47 23.22
C GLN A 204 -8.53 -14.88 22.03
N VAL A 205 -8.62 -16.14 21.60
CA VAL A 205 -7.87 -16.64 20.44
C VAL A 205 -8.25 -15.89 19.16
N PHE A 206 -9.55 -15.65 18.96
CA PHE A 206 -10.02 -14.91 17.79
C PHE A 206 -9.52 -13.45 17.75
N THR A 207 -9.43 -12.81 18.91
CA THR A 207 -8.92 -11.43 19.01
C THR A 207 -7.42 -11.37 18.70
N LEU A 208 -6.64 -12.37 19.13
CA LEU A 208 -5.21 -12.47 18.82
C LEU A 208 -4.92 -12.73 17.33
N LEU A 209 -5.81 -13.41 16.63
CA LEU A 209 -5.68 -13.68 15.19
C LEU A 209 -6.00 -12.47 14.31
N LEU A 210 -6.67 -11.46 14.85
CA LEU A 210 -7.10 -10.26 14.11
C LEU A 210 -6.18 -9.03 14.34
N GLN A 211 -5.16 -9.18 15.20
CA GLN A 211 -4.11 -8.17 15.43
C GLN A 211 -2.93 -8.38 14.48
#